data_1bf78d209e4bc966b73c871585f2ce5e
#
_entry.id   1bf78d209e4bc966b73c871585f2ce5e
#
_cell.length_a   1.000
_cell.length_b   1.000
_cell.length_c   1.000
_cell.angle_alpha   90.00
_cell.angle_beta   90.00
_cell.angle_gamma   90.00
#
_symmetry.space_group_name_H-M   'P 1'
#
loop_
_entity.id
_entity.type
_entity.pdbx_description
1 polymer ?
#
loop_
_entity_poly.entity_id
_entity_poly.type
_entity_poly.pdbx_seq_one_letter_code
_entity_poly.pdbx_strand_id
1 'polypeptide(L)'
;MEFPTLYKQTATGAINRWTILVESNYYWTEFGKVDGVLQTSDRTYCEAKNVGRSNETTSDQQAVLEASSVWKKKRDRDGFVMSLDELQELVFDPPMLAKKFDGNYKKEMKFIQPKLDGIRCNISCNTGEVQSLSRHNMAFNTTKHIEGELKELLESNKHLHLDGELYNHDLHDDFNKIVSLVRKKKLTNKDKEEIESKIKYYVYDAWFDGNDDMSFSERSKFISDNLSNMNNVVVVPTFEVNSREEVDKYFDMFRKDGYEGAIIRTDAPYEHKRSKNLLKYKEFQDDEFEIVDVNIGKNQTIAESLTIKLKNDKLCNATLAFPDEVCKQILENKENYIGKTATVCYFGITNDGLLRFPVVKAIDRQSYE
;
A
#
# COMPACT_ATOMS: atom_id res chain seq x y z
N MET A 1 -17.97 -22.47 -12.69
CA MET A 1 -18.71 -21.37 -12.05
C MET A 1 -18.08 -20.05 -12.46
N GLU A 2 -18.88 -19.04 -12.77
CA GLU A 2 -18.42 -17.70 -13.15
C GLU A 2 -18.96 -16.68 -12.15
N PHE A 3 -18.08 -15.80 -11.66
CA PHE A 3 -18.51 -14.67 -10.82
C PHE A 3 -18.99 -13.51 -11.68
N PRO A 4 -19.82 -12.58 -11.14
CA PRO A 4 -20.24 -11.41 -11.87
C PRO A 4 -19.04 -10.62 -12.42
N THR A 5 -19.16 -10.22 -13.69
CA THR A 5 -18.12 -9.39 -14.33
C THR A 5 -18.05 -8.03 -13.65
N LEU A 6 -16.84 -7.54 -13.46
CA LEU A 6 -16.54 -6.23 -12.90
C LEU A 6 -15.95 -5.31 -13.98
N TYR A 7 -16.20 -4.02 -13.84
CA TYR A 7 -15.80 -2.98 -14.80
C TYR A 7 -14.99 -1.89 -14.12
N LYS A 8 -14.04 -1.31 -14.84
CA LYS A 8 -13.27 -0.16 -14.37
C LYS A 8 -12.87 0.75 -15.53
N GLN A 9 -13.07 2.04 -15.37
CA GLN A 9 -12.57 3.03 -16.32
C GLN A 9 -11.06 3.28 -16.07
N THR A 10 -10.29 3.34 -17.16
CA THR A 10 -8.87 3.71 -17.14
C THR A 10 -8.73 5.24 -17.11
N ALA A 11 -7.54 5.74 -16.76
CA ALA A 11 -7.23 7.16 -16.81
C ALA A 11 -7.37 7.78 -18.22
N THR A 12 -7.40 6.97 -19.28
CA THR A 12 -7.60 7.39 -20.67
C THR A 12 -9.05 7.25 -21.15
N GLY A 13 -9.98 6.94 -20.24
CA GLY A 13 -11.42 6.81 -20.54
C GLY A 13 -11.85 5.44 -21.06
N ALA A 14 -10.92 4.53 -21.39
CA ALA A 14 -11.28 3.19 -21.83
C ALA A 14 -11.86 2.37 -20.67
N ILE A 15 -12.82 1.48 -20.95
CA ILE A 15 -13.44 0.62 -19.94
C ILE A 15 -12.83 -0.77 -20.03
N ASN A 16 -12.25 -1.23 -18.92
CA ASN A 16 -11.79 -2.60 -18.73
C ASN A 16 -12.89 -3.44 -18.08
N ARG A 17 -13.02 -4.69 -18.53
CA ARG A 17 -13.79 -5.74 -17.85
C ARG A 17 -12.85 -6.75 -17.21
N TRP A 18 -13.30 -7.37 -16.12
CA TRP A 18 -12.59 -8.41 -15.40
C TRP A 18 -13.60 -9.41 -14.82
N THR A 19 -13.34 -10.69 -15.04
CA THR A 19 -14.18 -11.78 -14.56
C THR A 19 -13.30 -12.86 -13.95
N ILE A 20 -13.76 -13.56 -12.93
CA ILE A 20 -13.09 -14.72 -12.34
C ILE A 20 -13.94 -15.97 -12.55
N LEU A 21 -13.29 -17.03 -12.99
CA LEU A 21 -13.90 -18.31 -13.30
C LEU A 21 -13.34 -19.39 -12.36
N VAL A 22 -14.17 -20.36 -12.01
CA VAL A 22 -13.82 -21.50 -11.16
C VAL A 22 -14.28 -22.79 -11.82
N GLU A 23 -13.39 -23.77 -11.93
CA GLU A 23 -13.66 -25.10 -12.41
C GLU A 23 -12.92 -26.12 -11.53
N SER A 24 -13.66 -27.03 -10.90
CA SER A 24 -13.09 -27.97 -9.91
C SER A 24 -12.25 -27.22 -8.86
N ASN A 25 -11.03 -27.64 -8.65
CA ASN A 25 -10.10 -27.06 -7.70
C ASN A 25 -9.19 -25.96 -8.28
N TYR A 26 -9.57 -25.37 -9.42
CA TYR A 26 -8.84 -24.26 -10.05
C TYR A 26 -9.71 -23.02 -10.18
N TYR A 27 -9.07 -21.83 -10.15
CA TYR A 27 -9.66 -20.60 -10.62
C TYR A 27 -8.68 -19.81 -11.49
N TRP A 28 -9.21 -18.96 -12.37
CA TRP A 28 -8.44 -18.05 -13.23
C TRP A 28 -9.26 -16.80 -13.53
N THR A 29 -8.65 -15.81 -14.19
CA THR A 29 -9.33 -14.55 -14.54
C THR A 29 -9.29 -14.30 -16.02
N GLU A 30 -10.36 -13.70 -16.55
CA GLU A 30 -10.42 -13.15 -17.89
C GLU A 30 -10.55 -11.63 -17.79
N PHE A 31 -9.73 -10.91 -18.52
CA PHE A 31 -9.69 -9.45 -18.44
C PHE A 31 -9.26 -8.81 -19.75
N GLY A 32 -9.66 -7.55 -19.96
CA GLY A 32 -9.32 -6.77 -21.14
C GLY A 32 -10.25 -5.57 -21.28
N LYS A 33 -10.14 -4.85 -22.39
CA LYS A 33 -11.11 -3.80 -22.72
C LYS A 33 -12.46 -4.42 -23.08
N VAL A 34 -13.56 -3.72 -22.76
CA VAL A 34 -14.93 -4.20 -23.06
C VAL A 34 -15.09 -4.56 -24.54
N ASP A 35 -14.55 -3.75 -25.44
CA ASP A 35 -14.62 -3.93 -26.90
C ASP A 35 -13.30 -4.50 -27.47
N GLY A 36 -12.47 -5.15 -26.67
CA GLY A 36 -11.15 -5.65 -27.06
C GLY A 36 -10.98 -7.17 -26.88
N VAL A 37 -9.81 -7.63 -27.24
CA VAL A 37 -9.40 -9.03 -27.01
C VAL A 37 -9.22 -9.25 -25.50
N LEU A 38 -9.85 -10.31 -25.00
CA LEU A 38 -9.69 -10.72 -23.62
C LEU A 38 -8.41 -11.57 -23.45
N GLN A 39 -7.73 -11.32 -22.37
CA GLN A 39 -6.59 -12.09 -21.89
C GLN A 39 -7.06 -13.01 -20.76
N THR A 40 -6.45 -14.17 -20.67
CA THR A 40 -6.71 -15.14 -19.60
C THR A 40 -5.45 -15.29 -18.75
N SER A 41 -5.59 -15.25 -17.43
CA SER A 41 -4.49 -15.55 -16.51
C SER A 41 -4.24 -17.06 -16.45
N ASP A 42 -3.08 -17.45 -15.92
CA ASP A 42 -2.85 -18.83 -15.52
C ASP A 42 -3.88 -19.33 -14.52
N ARG A 43 -4.12 -20.65 -14.54
CA ARG A 43 -5.02 -21.30 -13.58
C ARG A 43 -4.33 -21.44 -12.22
N THR A 44 -4.99 -20.97 -11.16
CA THR A 44 -4.52 -21.12 -9.78
C THR A 44 -5.12 -22.39 -9.18
N TYR A 45 -4.26 -23.29 -8.72
CA TYR A 45 -4.64 -24.53 -8.04
C TYR A 45 -4.95 -24.25 -6.55
N CYS A 46 -5.98 -24.92 -6.03
CA CYS A 46 -6.38 -24.85 -4.62
C CYS A 46 -6.38 -26.23 -3.97
N GLU A 47 -5.75 -26.32 -2.81
CA GLU A 47 -5.78 -27.52 -1.97
C GLU A 47 -6.87 -27.45 -0.91
N ALA A 48 -7.31 -28.60 -0.42
CA ALA A 48 -8.19 -28.70 0.74
C ALA A 48 -7.52 -28.04 1.95
N LYS A 49 -8.30 -27.34 2.78
CA LYS A 49 -7.81 -26.70 4.01
C LYS A 49 -8.54 -27.16 5.24
N ASN A 50 -7.86 -27.04 6.39
CA ASN A 50 -8.41 -27.37 7.71
C ASN A 50 -8.93 -28.82 7.82
N VAL A 51 -8.32 -29.77 7.13
CA VAL A 51 -8.72 -31.19 7.12
C VAL A 51 -8.85 -31.72 8.54
N GLY A 52 -9.99 -32.36 8.83
CA GLY A 52 -10.35 -32.88 10.17
C GLY A 52 -10.83 -31.82 11.18
N ARG A 53 -11.09 -30.59 10.75
CA ARG A 53 -11.62 -29.51 11.61
C ARG A 53 -13.05 -29.15 11.19
N SER A 54 -13.81 -28.48 12.09
CA SER A 54 -15.20 -28.06 11.83
C SER A 54 -15.35 -27.11 10.65
N ASN A 55 -14.28 -26.43 10.24
CA ASN A 55 -14.19 -25.52 9.10
C ASN A 55 -13.37 -26.12 7.94
N GLU A 56 -13.35 -27.44 7.81
CA GLU A 56 -12.75 -28.14 6.70
C GLU A 56 -13.36 -27.71 5.36
N THR A 57 -12.53 -27.58 4.33
CA THR A 57 -12.96 -27.33 2.97
C THR A 57 -12.31 -28.32 2.01
N THR A 58 -13.08 -28.84 1.06
CA THR A 58 -12.53 -29.61 -0.06
C THR A 58 -11.74 -28.66 -0.98
N SER A 59 -10.92 -29.22 -1.88
CA SER A 59 -10.17 -28.43 -2.87
C SER A 59 -11.08 -27.55 -3.74
N ASP A 60 -12.24 -28.09 -4.16
CA ASP A 60 -13.23 -27.35 -4.97
C ASP A 60 -13.88 -26.21 -4.17
N GLN A 61 -14.27 -26.49 -2.93
CA GLN A 61 -14.80 -25.45 -2.03
C GLN A 61 -13.76 -24.38 -1.76
N GLN A 62 -12.50 -24.74 -1.60
CA GLN A 62 -11.42 -23.83 -1.37
C GLN A 62 -11.18 -22.92 -2.59
N ALA A 63 -11.26 -23.46 -3.82
CA ALA A 63 -11.18 -22.68 -5.05
C ALA A 63 -12.28 -21.60 -5.13
N VAL A 64 -13.51 -21.96 -4.79
CA VAL A 64 -14.63 -20.99 -4.72
C VAL A 64 -14.39 -19.91 -3.66
N LEU A 65 -13.91 -20.28 -2.48
CA LEU A 65 -13.63 -19.34 -1.39
C LEU A 65 -12.50 -18.36 -1.75
N GLU A 66 -11.42 -18.87 -2.34
CA GLU A 66 -10.29 -18.04 -2.78
C GLU A 66 -10.70 -17.11 -3.93
N ALA A 67 -11.40 -17.63 -4.95
CA ALA A 67 -11.95 -16.84 -6.03
C ALA A 67 -12.88 -15.73 -5.52
N SER A 68 -13.79 -16.06 -4.57
CA SER A 68 -14.68 -15.07 -3.93
C SER A 68 -13.88 -13.98 -3.21
N SER A 69 -12.80 -14.35 -2.53
CA SER A 69 -11.92 -13.40 -1.85
C SER A 69 -11.21 -12.47 -2.84
N VAL A 70 -10.70 -13.00 -3.94
CA VAL A 70 -10.07 -12.23 -5.03
C VAL A 70 -11.09 -11.31 -5.69
N TRP A 71 -12.31 -11.79 -5.97
CA TRP A 71 -13.40 -11.00 -6.55
C TRP A 71 -13.79 -9.82 -5.65
N LYS A 72 -14.00 -10.09 -4.34
CA LYS A 72 -14.29 -9.04 -3.36
C LYS A 72 -13.17 -8.01 -3.27
N LYS A 73 -11.91 -8.45 -3.25
CA LYS A 73 -10.76 -7.55 -3.27
C LYS A 73 -10.75 -6.67 -4.52
N LYS A 74 -11.07 -7.23 -5.67
CA LYS A 74 -11.13 -6.51 -6.96
C LYS A 74 -12.19 -5.41 -6.93
N ARG A 75 -13.40 -5.74 -6.44
CA ARG A 75 -14.50 -4.79 -6.27
C ARG A 75 -14.18 -3.75 -5.17
N ASP A 76 -13.84 -4.22 -3.96
CA ASP A 76 -13.83 -3.39 -2.77
C ASP A 76 -12.53 -2.57 -2.61
N ARG A 77 -11.44 -2.97 -3.27
CA ARG A 77 -10.11 -2.33 -3.11
C ARG A 77 -9.54 -1.76 -4.39
N ASP A 78 -9.81 -2.40 -5.52
CA ASP A 78 -9.22 -2.02 -6.80
C ASP A 78 -10.12 -1.04 -7.58
N GLY A 79 -11.29 -0.67 -7.03
CA GLY A 79 -12.22 0.30 -7.60
C GLY A 79 -12.93 -0.20 -8.86
N PHE A 80 -13.20 -1.52 -8.92
CA PHE A 80 -14.07 -2.10 -9.94
C PHE A 80 -15.51 -2.08 -9.46
N VAL A 81 -16.46 -1.87 -10.38
CA VAL A 81 -17.92 -1.82 -10.14
C VAL A 81 -18.64 -2.95 -10.87
N MET A 82 -19.89 -3.21 -10.50
CA MET A 82 -20.67 -4.33 -11.05
C MET A 82 -21.42 -3.98 -12.34
N SER A 83 -21.63 -2.69 -12.62
CA SER A 83 -22.30 -2.24 -13.85
C SER A 83 -21.57 -1.07 -14.50
N LEU A 84 -21.86 -0.83 -15.77
CA LEU A 84 -21.33 0.32 -16.50
C LEU A 84 -21.95 1.64 -16.01
N ASP A 85 -23.17 1.60 -15.49
CA ASP A 85 -23.87 2.79 -14.96
C ASP A 85 -23.18 3.28 -13.68
N GLU A 86 -22.74 2.36 -12.82
CA GLU A 86 -21.96 2.71 -11.63
C GLU A 86 -20.63 3.41 -11.94
N LEU A 87 -20.05 3.22 -13.14
CA LEU A 87 -18.84 3.92 -13.56
C LEU A 87 -19.06 5.43 -13.76
N GLN A 88 -20.27 5.85 -14.13
CA GLN A 88 -20.60 7.26 -14.36
C GLN A 88 -20.80 8.05 -13.06
N GLU A 89 -21.06 7.35 -11.94
CA GLU A 89 -21.27 7.97 -10.63
C GLU A 89 -19.97 8.09 -9.81
N LEU A 90 -18.92 7.35 -10.18
CA LEU A 90 -17.65 7.31 -9.44
C LEU A 90 -16.61 8.26 -10.05
N VAL A 91 -16.77 9.55 -9.85
CA VAL A 91 -15.64 10.48 -9.97
C VAL A 91 -14.81 10.38 -8.69
N PHE A 92 -13.81 9.50 -8.68
CA PHE A 92 -12.84 9.39 -7.61
C PHE A 92 -11.47 9.83 -8.12
N ASP A 93 -10.99 10.95 -7.59
CA ASP A 93 -9.64 11.41 -7.84
C ASP A 93 -8.67 10.67 -6.92
N PRO A 94 -7.82 9.78 -7.48
CA PRO A 94 -6.89 9.02 -6.66
C PRO A 94 -5.87 9.97 -6.04
N PRO A 95 -5.42 9.70 -4.80
CA PRO A 95 -4.42 10.53 -4.18
C PRO A 95 -3.08 10.48 -4.91
N MET A 96 -2.31 11.58 -4.85
CA MET A 96 -0.97 11.67 -5.43
C MET A 96 -0.05 10.60 -4.86
N LEU A 97 0.64 9.83 -5.72
CA LEU A 97 1.49 8.73 -5.32
C LEU A 97 2.97 9.03 -5.56
N ALA A 98 3.81 8.72 -4.59
CA ALA A 98 5.25 8.94 -4.68
C ALA A 98 5.94 7.96 -5.62
N LYS A 99 6.91 8.46 -6.44
CA LYS A 99 7.96 7.65 -7.07
C LYS A 99 9.10 7.40 -6.09
N LYS A 100 9.98 6.45 -6.41
CA LYS A 100 11.22 6.24 -5.65
C LYS A 100 12.20 7.39 -5.97
N PHE A 101 12.83 7.95 -4.95
CA PHE A 101 13.98 8.82 -5.12
C PHE A 101 15.17 7.99 -5.61
N ASP A 102 15.79 8.42 -6.70
CA ASP A 102 16.90 7.72 -7.38
C ASP A 102 18.29 8.13 -6.87
N GLY A 103 18.33 8.98 -5.85
CA GLY A 103 19.58 9.53 -5.30
C GLY A 103 20.05 10.82 -5.97
N ASN A 104 19.46 11.22 -7.09
CA ASN A 104 19.86 12.43 -7.81
C ASN A 104 19.02 13.63 -7.38
N TYR A 105 19.63 14.56 -6.65
CA TYR A 105 18.99 15.82 -6.30
C TYR A 105 18.80 16.70 -7.53
N LYS A 106 17.63 17.35 -7.61
CA LYS A 106 17.27 18.31 -8.65
C LYS A 106 16.81 19.60 -8.02
N LYS A 107 17.11 20.75 -8.63
CA LYS A 107 16.75 22.08 -8.11
C LYS A 107 15.25 22.31 -7.90
N GLU A 108 14.41 21.53 -8.56
CA GLU A 108 12.96 21.55 -8.40
C GLU A 108 12.49 20.88 -7.08
N MET A 109 13.36 20.08 -6.45
CA MET A 109 13.12 19.50 -5.13
C MET A 109 13.31 20.61 -4.09
N LYS A 110 12.21 21.04 -3.47
CA LYS A 110 12.18 22.22 -2.60
C LYS A 110 11.84 21.90 -1.15
N PHE A 111 11.12 20.80 -0.92
CA PHE A 111 10.60 20.50 0.40
C PHE A 111 10.87 19.03 0.76
N ILE A 112 11.03 18.80 2.07
CA ILE A 112 11.18 17.47 2.63
C ILE A 112 10.30 17.33 3.88
N GLN A 113 9.66 16.16 4.02
CA GLN A 113 8.80 15.80 5.13
C GLN A 113 9.21 14.43 5.66
N PRO A 114 9.01 14.10 6.96
CA PRO A 114 9.16 12.74 7.46
C PRO A 114 8.17 11.82 6.76
N LYS A 115 8.63 10.62 6.40
CA LYS A 115 7.75 9.58 5.87
C LYS A 115 7.18 8.76 7.01
N LEU A 116 5.87 8.87 7.18
CA LEU A 116 5.12 8.13 8.18
C LEU A 116 4.89 6.67 7.72
N ASP A 117 4.87 5.74 8.66
CA ASP A 117 4.51 4.33 8.44
C ASP A 117 3.13 4.06 9.07
N GLY A 118 2.10 4.62 8.49
CA GLY A 118 0.72 4.54 8.94
C GLY A 118 -0.24 4.06 7.86
N ILE A 119 -1.49 4.50 7.94
CA ILE A 119 -2.53 4.20 6.95
C ILE A 119 -3.01 5.48 6.32
N ARG A 120 -2.74 5.65 5.02
CA ARG A 120 -3.18 6.82 4.26
C ARG A 120 -4.68 7.01 4.35
N CYS A 121 -5.07 8.23 4.61
CA CYS A 121 -6.45 8.66 4.72
C CYS A 121 -6.63 10.02 4.02
N ASN A 122 -7.67 10.11 3.20
CA ASN A 122 -8.15 11.36 2.64
C ASN A 122 -9.44 11.75 3.35
N ILE A 123 -9.55 13.00 3.79
CA ILE A 123 -10.75 13.49 4.48
C ILE A 123 -11.30 14.71 3.75
N SER A 124 -12.59 14.67 3.43
CA SER A 124 -13.30 15.76 2.75
C SER A 124 -14.77 15.78 3.15
N CYS A 125 -15.47 16.86 2.77
CA CYS A 125 -16.91 16.98 2.97
C CYS A 125 -17.62 16.75 1.63
N ASN A 126 -17.99 15.51 1.35
CA ASN A 126 -18.79 15.15 0.19
C ASN A 126 -20.28 15.01 0.58
N THR A 127 -21.19 15.53 -0.26
CA THR A 127 -22.65 15.42 -0.05
C THR A 127 -23.15 15.94 1.32
N GLY A 128 -22.39 16.86 1.96
CA GLY A 128 -22.75 17.44 3.25
C GLY A 128 -22.31 16.63 4.48
N GLU A 129 -21.60 15.53 4.30
CA GLU A 129 -21.02 14.74 5.38
C GLU A 129 -19.50 14.68 5.26
N VAL A 130 -18.79 14.82 6.40
CA VAL A 130 -17.35 14.60 6.46
C VAL A 130 -17.05 13.12 6.44
N GLN A 131 -16.22 12.71 5.51
CA GLN A 131 -15.87 11.32 5.30
C GLN A 131 -14.36 11.11 5.25
N SER A 132 -13.91 10.06 5.90
CA SER A 132 -12.53 9.59 5.89
C SER A 132 -12.41 8.37 4.98
N LEU A 133 -11.62 8.49 3.93
CA LEU A 133 -11.50 7.48 2.88
C LEU A 133 -10.07 6.97 2.76
N SER A 134 -9.93 5.67 2.55
CA SER A 134 -8.64 5.07 2.24
C SER A 134 -8.18 5.41 0.82
N ARG A 135 -6.92 5.14 0.50
CA ARG A 135 -6.36 5.26 -0.86
C ARG A 135 -7.20 4.59 -1.97
N HIS A 136 -8.05 3.66 -1.62
CA HIS A 136 -8.92 2.92 -2.55
C HIS A 136 -10.41 3.28 -2.37
N ASN A 137 -10.69 4.46 -1.88
CA ASN A 137 -12.05 4.99 -1.69
C ASN A 137 -12.93 4.17 -0.71
N MET A 138 -12.31 3.48 0.26
CA MET A 138 -13.04 2.73 1.29
C MET A 138 -13.14 3.56 2.56
N ALA A 139 -14.35 3.73 3.08
CA ALA A 139 -14.59 4.50 4.29
C ALA A 139 -13.99 3.83 5.54
N PHE A 140 -13.44 4.66 6.41
CA PHE A 140 -13.05 4.26 7.77
C PHE A 140 -14.22 4.52 8.73
N ASN A 141 -14.45 3.63 9.67
CA ASN A 141 -15.42 3.78 10.76
C ASN A 141 -14.76 4.12 12.11
N THR A 142 -13.44 4.25 12.11
CA THR A 142 -12.60 4.46 13.30
C THR A 142 -12.15 5.91 13.47
N THR A 143 -12.58 6.83 12.61
CA THR A 143 -12.07 8.20 12.50
C THR A 143 -13.07 9.27 12.94
N LYS A 144 -14.16 8.90 13.63
CA LYS A 144 -15.25 9.83 13.98
C LYS A 144 -14.81 10.99 14.86
N HIS A 145 -13.84 10.80 15.74
CA HIS A 145 -13.25 11.86 16.56
C HIS A 145 -12.49 12.89 15.72
N ILE A 146 -11.78 12.43 14.68
CA ILE A 146 -11.07 13.28 13.72
C ILE A 146 -12.05 14.02 12.81
N GLU A 147 -13.06 13.30 12.28
CA GLU A 147 -14.10 13.88 11.43
C GLU A 147 -14.89 14.98 12.17
N GLY A 148 -15.19 14.74 13.45
CA GLY A 148 -15.87 15.72 14.30
C GLY A 148 -15.08 17.00 14.49
N GLU A 149 -13.75 16.90 14.65
CA GLU A 149 -12.87 18.07 14.84
C GLU A 149 -12.66 18.84 13.53
N LEU A 150 -12.66 18.16 12.38
CA LEU A 150 -12.50 18.78 11.05
C LEU A 150 -13.82 19.32 10.46
N LYS A 151 -14.95 19.06 11.11
CA LYS A 151 -16.27 19.29 10.55
C LYS A 151 -16.49 20.73 10.11
N GLU A 152 -16.26 21.69 10.99
CA GLU A 152 -16.50 23.13 10.72
C GLU A 152 -15.63 23.61 9.55
N LEU A 153 -14.35 23.23 9.53
CA LEU A 153 -13.42 23.60 8.45
C LEU A 153 -13.88 23.03 7.10
N LEU A 154 -14.25 21.75 7.05
CA LEU A 154 -14.60 21.08 5.81
C LEU A 154 -16.01 21.45 5.30
N GLU A 155 -16.96 21.71 6.19
CA GLU A 155 -18.30 22.23 5.81
C GLU A 155 -18.21 23.64 5.23
N SER A 156 -17.28 24.46 5.73
CA SER A 156 -17.01 25.81 5.22
C SER A 156 -16.19 25.81 3.93
N ASN A 157 -15.45 24.73 3.65
CA ASN A 157 -14.57 24.55 2.49
C ASN A 157 -14.89 23.23 1.76
N LYS A 158 -16.08 23.14 1.15
CA LYS A 158 -16.58 21.89 0.53
C LYS A 158 -15.72 21.33 -0.62
N HIS A 159 -14.84 22.15 -1.20
CA HIS A 159 -13.91 21.75 -2.25
C HIS A 159 -12.56 21.30 -1.71
N LEU A 160 -12.36 21.35 -0.39
CA LEU A 160 -11.12 20.97 0.28
C LEU A 160 -11.08 19.47 0.53
N HIS A 161 -9.99 18.86 0.11
CA HIS A 161 -9.63 17.49 0.44
C HIS A 161 -8.29 17.49 1.19
N LEU A 162 -8.27 16.94 2.38
CA LEU A 162 -7.06 16.77 3.18
C LEU A 162 -6.45 15.40 2.88
N ASP A 163 -5.13 15.38 2.68
CA ASP A 163 -4.35 14.17 2.41
C ASP A 163 -3.36 13.94 3.55
N GLY A 164 -3.48 12.81 4.21
CA GLY A 164 -2.70 12.52 5.40
C GLY A 164 -2.59 11.04 5.72
N GLU A 165 -2.10 10.78 6.92
CA GLU A 165 -1.86 9.43 7.44
C GLU A 165 -2.55 9.27 8.80
N LEU A 166 -3.30 8.20 9.00
CA LEU A 166 -3.73 7.76 10.32
C LEU A 166 -2.53 7.09 11.00
N TYR A 167 -2.00 7.72 12.03
CA TYR A 167 -0.71 7.38 12.60
C TYR A 167 -0.64 7.71 14.10
N ASN A 168 0.32 7.12 14.76
CA ASN A 168 0.80 7.53 16.08
C ASN A 168 2.31 7.31 16.17
N HIS A 169 3.04 8.37 16.51
CA HIS A 169 4.50 8.28 16.57
C HIS A 169 5.01 7.40 17.71
N ASP A 170 4.29 7.31 18.82
CA ASP A 170 4.63 6.38 19.93
C ASP A 170 4.49 4.90 19.53
N LEU A 171 3.87 4.62 18.39
CA LEU A 171 3.72 3.29 17.78
C LEU A 171 4.50 3.14 16.49
N HIS A 172 5.53 3.97 16.24
CA HIS A 172 6.29 4.00 15.00
C HIS A 172 6.98 2.65 14.67
N ASP A 173 7.29 1.85 15.67
CA ASP A 173 7.87 0.50 15.56
C ASP A 173 6.82 -0.62 15.54
N ASP A 174 5.53 -0.32 15.79
CA ASP A 174 4.42 -1.28 15.79
C ASP A 174 3.33 -0.93 14.78
N PHE A 175 3.69 -0.95 13.49
CA PHE A 175 2.73 -0.75 12.39
C PHE A 175 1.50 -1.67 12.47
N ASN A 176 1.68 -2.92 12.95
CA ASN A 176 0.57 -3.87 13.08
C ASN A 176 -0.48 -3.40 14.09
N LYS A 177 -0.06 -2.75 15.17
CA LYS A 177 -0.98 -2.16 16.14
C LYS A 177 -1.78 -1.03 15.51
N ILE A 178 -1.14 -0.12 14.76
CA ILE A 178 -1.83 0.94 14.01
C ILE A 178 -2.86 0.34 13.06
N VAL A 179 -2.47 -0.67 12.25
CA VAL A 179 -3.39 -1.36 11.33
C VAL A 179 -4.56 -1.98 12.06
N SER A 180 -4.33 -2.64 13.19
CA SER A 180 -5.37 -3.30 13.99
C SER A 180 -6.41 -2.33 14.54
N LEU A 181 -5.97 -1.12 14.94
CA LEU A 181 -6.84 -0.06 15.45
C LEU A 181 -7.65 0.57 14.30
N VAL A 182 -6.97 0.98 13.24
CA VAL A 182 -7.59 1.74 12.13
C VAL A 182 -8.54 0.88 11.29
N ARG A 183 -8.24 -0.41 11.08
CA ARG A 183 -9.06 -1.30 10.23
C ARG A 183 -10.09 -2.13 10.98
N LYS A 184 -10.33 -1.84 12.26
CA LYS A 184 -11.28 -2.58 13.08
C LYS A 184 -12.71 -2.35 12.59
N LYS A 185 -13.41 -3.42 12.21
CA LYS A 185 -14.77 -3.34 11.62
C LYS A 185 -15.87 -3.25 12.67
N LYS A 186 -15.75 -3.99 13.79
CA LYS A 186 -16.72 -3.98 14.89
C LYS A 186 -16.06 -3.29 16.08
N LEU A 187 -16.68 -2.23 16.58
CA LEU A 187 -16.16 -1.37 17.65
C LEU A 187 -16.98 -1.55 18.90
N THR A 188 -16.34 -1.95 19.99
CA THR A 188 -16.86 -1.80 21.35
C THR A 188 -16.57 -0.38 21.86
N ASN A 189 -17.17 0.03 22.97
CA ASN A 189 -16.85 1.34 23.57
C ASN A 189 -15.37 1.44 23.97
N LYS A 190 -14.80 0.36 24.52
CA LYS A 190 -13.37 0.31 24.84
C LYS A 190 -12.48 0.48 23.61
N ASP A 191 -12.89 -0.10 22.47
CA ASP A 191 -12.14 0.06 21.23
C ASP A 191 -12.16 1.53 20.74
N LYS A 192 -13.31 2.21 20.86
CA LYS A 192 -13.43 3.62 20.49
C LYS A 192 -12.52 4.49 21.36
N GLU A 193 -12.55 4.32 22.67
CA GLU A 193 -11.69 5.02 23.62
C GLU A 193 -10.20 4.80 23.31
N GLU A 194 -9.80 3.55 23.02
CA GLU A 194 -8.42 3.24 22.67
C GLU A 194 -8.01 3.91 21.34
N ILE A 195 -8.87 3.89 20.32
CA ILE A 195 -8.60 4.50 19.01
C ILE A 195 -8.51 6.02 19.16
N GLU A 196 -9.48 6.65 19.82
CA GLU A 196 -9.50 8.10 20.05
C GLU A 196 -8.27 8.59 20.82
N SER A 197 -7.78 7.80 21.78
CA SER A 197 -6.57 8.16 22.55
C SER A 197 -5.26 7.96 21.79
N LYS A 198 -5.25 7.06 20.78
CA LYS A 198 -4.00 6.65 20.13
C LYS A 198 -3.87 7.10 18.68
N ILE A 199 -4.96 7.12 17.91
CA ILE A 199 -4.87 7.42 16.49
C ILE A 199 -5.17 8.89 16.22
N LYS A 200 -4.20 9.56 15.58
CA LYS A 200 -4.32 10.93 15.09
C LYS A 200 -4.21 10.99 13.58
N TYR A 201 -4.65 12.09 13.00
CA TYR A 201 -4.56 12.35 11.57
C TYR A 201 -3.39 13.30 11.29
N TYR A 202 -2.35 12.79 10.66
CA TYR A 202 -1.16 13.53 10.27
C TYR A 202 -1.32 14.05 8.84
N VAL A 203 -1.61 15.35 8.68
CA VAL A 203 -1.86 15.98 7.38
C VAL A 203 -0.55 16.46 6.78
N TYR A 204 -0.27 16.04 5.55
CA TYR A 204 0.95 16.40 4.84
C TYR A 204 0.69 17.08 3.49
N ASP A 205 -0.53 17.07 2.97
CA ASP A 205 -0.94 17.75 1.75
C ASP A 205 -2.45 18.00 1.73
N ALA A 206 -2.92 18.77 0.75
CA ALA A 206 -4.32 18.99 0.46
C ALA A 206 -4.51 19.25 -1.04
N TRP A 207 -5.75 19.18 -1.52
CA TRP A 207 -6.11 19.71 -2.83
C TRP A 207 -7.49 20.34 -2.75
N PHE A 208 -7.82 21.15 -3.75
CA PHE A 208 -9.08 21.86 -3.85
C PHE A 208 -9.70 21.60 -5.21
N ASP A 209 -10.91 21.08 -5.24
CA ASP A 209 -11.64 20.87 -6.49
C ASP A 209 -11.78 22.18 -7.26
N GLY A 210 -11.40 22.17 -8.54
CA GLY A 210 -11.45 23.36 -9.39
C GLY A 210 -10.30 24.35 -9.19
N ASN A 211 -9.26 24.02 -8.39
CA ASN A 211 -8.03 24.80 -8.23
C ASN A 211 -6.79 23.91 -8.42
N ASP A 212 -6.64 23.39 -9.63
CA ASP A 212 -5.61 22.40 -9.97
C ASP A 212 -4.19 22.97 -10.06
N ASP A 213 -4.04 24.30 -10.10
CA ASP A 213 -2.74 24.99 -10.26
C ASP A 213 -2.07 25.38 -8.93
N MET A 214 -2.74 25.16 -7.80
CA MET A 214 -2.22 25.55 -6.48
C MET A 214 -0.91 24.82 -6.16
N SER A 215 0.16 25.57 -5.90
CA SER A 215 1.48 25.03 -5.57
C SER A 215 1.50 24.28 -4.23
N PHE A 216 2.51 23.44 -4.01
CA PHE A 216 2.63 22.72 -2.73
C PHE A 216 2.84 23.71 -1.55
N SER A 217 3.62 24.76 -1.73
CA SER A 217 3.87 25.78 -0.70
C SER A 217 2.58 26.48 -0.26
N GLU A 218 1.70 26.81 -1.21
CA GLU A 218 0.40 27.41 -0.91
C GLU A 218 -0.50 26.45 -0.15
N ARG A 219 -0.58 25.18 -0.55
CA ARG A 219 -1.35 24.15 0.14
C ARG A 219 -0.80 23.87 1.54
N SER A 220 0.52 23.79 1.68
CA SER A 220 1.20 23.58 2.97
C SER A 220 0.96 24.74 3.93
N LYS A 221 0.98 25.98 3.40
CA LYS A 221 0.62 27.16 4.19
C LYS A 221 -0.82 27.12 4.65
N PHE A 222 -1.77 26.79 3.76
CA PHE A 222 -3.18 26.65 4.13
C PHE A 222 -3.37 25.63 5.27
N ILE A 223 -2.72 24.45 5.17
CA ILE A 223 -2.75 23.40 6.20
C ILE A 223 -2.23 23.95 7.53
N SER A 224 -1.08 24.61 7.52
CA SER A 224 -0.46 25.17 8.72
C SER A 224 -1.34 26.24 9.38
N ASP A 225 -1.90 27.15 8.59
CA ASP A 225 -2.73 28.25 9.10
C ASP A 225 -4.05 27.76 9.74
N ASN A 226 -4.62 26.65 9.25
CA ASN A 226 -5.96 26.20 9.65
C ASN A 226 -5.98 24.97 10.58
N LEU A 227 -4.92 24.15 10.63
CA LEU A 227 -4.95 22.88 11.36
C LEU A 227 -4.00 22.80 12.57
N SER A 228 -3.11 23.79 12.77
CA SER A 228 -2.03 23.70 13.78
C SER A 228 -2.51 23.63 15.24
N ASN A 229 -3.75 24.00 15.53
CA ASN A 229 -4.30 24.07 16.88
C ASN A 229 -5.33 22.97 17.21
N MET A 230 -5.36 21.91 16.41
CA MET A 230 -6.28 20.79 16.60
C MET A 230 -5.67 19.70 17.50
N ASN A 231 -6.52 18.96 18.24
CA ASN A 231 -6.06 17.92 19.18
C ASN A 231 -5.75 16.59 18.49
N ASN A 232 -6.60 16.19 17.53
CA ASN A 232 -6.53 14.91 16.84
C ASN A 232 -5.92 15.02 15.43
N VAL A 233 -5.55 16.26 15.03
CA VAL A 233 -4.94 16.54 13.74
C VAL A 233 -3.55 17.12 13.97
N VAL A 234 -2.56 16.56 13.30
CA VAL A 234 -1.15 16.98 13.40
C VAL A 234 -0.69 17.42 12.01
N VAL A 235 -0.20 18.64 11.89
CA VAL A 235 0.43 19.10 10.66
C VAL A 235 1.82 18.48 10.57
N VAL A 236 2.09 17.75 9.51
CA VAL A 236 3.40 17.13 9.28
C VAL A 236 4.45 18.21 9.02
N PRO A 237 5.56 18.25 9.78
CA PRO A 237 6.60 19.26 9.60
C PRO A 237 7.17 19.20 8.18
N THR A 238 7.26 20.37 7.56
CA THR A 238 7.78 20.55 6.21
C THR A 238 9.00 21.46 6.27
N PHE A 239 10.11 21.02 5.73
CA PHE A 239 11.37 21.75 5.70
C PHE A 239 11.77 22.08 4.26
N GLU A 240 12.32 23.26 4.04
CA GLU A 240 12.92 23.62 2.77
C GLU A 240 14.29 22.94 2.61
N VAL A 241 14.61 22.55 1.38
CA VAL A 241 15.90 21.98 1.00
C VAL A 241 16.40 22.58 -0.30
N ASN A 242 17.70 22.86 -0.36
CA ASN A 242 18.35 23.52 -1.49
C ASN A 242 19.55 22.74 -2.03
N SER A 243 19.91 21.62 -1.38
CA SER A 243 21.03 20.78 -1.78
C SER A 243 20.79 19.31 -1.46
N ARG A 244 21.62 18.44 -2.02
CA ARG A 244 21.62 17.01 -1.71
C ARG A 244 22.00 16.75 -0.25
N GLU A 245 22.96 17.49 0.26
CA GLU A 245 23.46 17.37 1.63
C GLU A 245 22.36 17.69 2.65
N GLU A 246 21.49 18.69 2.35
CA GLU A 246 20.35 19.00 3.21
C GLU A 246 19.30 17.89 3.16
N VAL A 247 19.03 17.32 2.00
CA VAL A 247 18.12 16.16 1.87
C VAL A 247 18.62 14.98 2.70
N ASP A 248 19.91 14.65 2.63
CA ASP A 248 20.49 13.55 3.39
C ASP A 248 20.50 13.85 4.89
N LYS A 249 20.80 15.08 5.29
CA LYS A 249 20.75 15.52 6.70
C LYS A 249 19.34 15.33 7.31
N TYR A 250 18.28 15.76 6.61
CA TYR A 250 16.91 15.57 7.08
C TYR A 250 16.49 14.10 7.04
N PHE A 251 16.91 13.34 6.04
CA PHE A 251 16.66 11.92 5.99
C PHE A 251 17.24 11.19 7.21
N ASP A 252 18.52 11.47 7.55
CA ASP A 252 19.18 10.89 8.72
C ASP A 252 18.51 11.31 10.03
N MET A 253 18.06 12.58 10.13
CA MET A 253 17.31 13.09 11.27
C MET A 253 16.01 12.31 11.44
N PHE A 254 15.21 12.19 10.39
CA PHE A 254 13.94 11.45 10.45
C PHE A 254 14.12 9.96 10.77
N ARG A 255 15.20 9.34 10.27
CA ARG A 255 15.53 7.96 10.60
C ARG A 255 15.89 7.79 12.09
N LYS A 256 16.66 8.73 12.65
CA LYS A 256 17.00 8.74 14.10
C LYS A 256 15.76 8.94 14.97
N ASP A 257 14.81 9.75 14.50
CA ASP A 257 13.55 10.01 15.17
C ASP A 257 12.52 8.89 14.99
N GLY A 258 12.86 7.76 14.29
CA GLY A 258 11.99 6.59 14.16
C GLY A 258 11.03 6.61 12.96
N TYR A 259 11.13 7.60 12.07
CA TYR A 259 10.31 7.61 10.84
C TYR A 259 10.81 6.61 9.79
N GLU A 260 9.92 6.20 8.86
CA GLU A 260 10.22 5.25 7.79
C GLU A 260 11.29 5.76 6.80
N GLY A 261 11.50 7.06 6.73
CA GLY A 261 12.39 7.74 5.81
C GLY A 261 11.91 9.17 5.56
N ALA A 262 12.01 9.62 4.31
CA ALA A 262 11.59 10.95 3.90
C ALA A 262 10.69 10.96 2.67
N ILE A 263 9.89 12.01 2.55
CA ILE A 263 9.16 12.39 1.35
C ILE A 263 9.74 13.71 0.85
N ILE A 264 10.21 13.72 -0.40
CA ILE A 264 10.76 14.90 -1.06
C ILE A 264 9.71 15.42 -2.05
N ARG A 265 9.50 16.74 -2.08
CA ARG A 265 8.50 17.39 -2.92
C ARG A 265 9.10 18.51 -3.76
N THR A 266 8.55 18.69 -4.94
CA THR A 266 8.69 19.94 -5.71
C THR A 266 7.57 20.89 -5.31
N ASP A 267 7.72 22.18 -5.66
CA ASP A 267 6.65 23.17 -5.46
C ASP A 267 5.65 23.17 -6.63
N ALA A 268 5.07 22.02 -6.88
CA ALA A 268 4.18 21.77 -8.01
C ALA A 268 2.73 21.55 -7.56
N PRO A 269 1.77 21.68 -8.48
CA PRO A 269 0.38 21.30 -8.26
C PRO A 269 0.21 19.86 -7.77
N TYR A 270 -0.94 19.60 -7.13
CA TYR A 270 -1.35 18.23 -6.74
C TYR A 270 -1.73 17.43 -7.99
N GLU A 271 -1.21 16.20 -8.12
CA GLU A 271 -1.47 15.35 -9.27
C GLU A 271 -2.15 14.04 -8.84
N HIS A 272 -3.32 13.74 -9.38
CA HIS A 272 -4.11 12.54 -9.08
C HIS A 272 -3.54 11.26 -9.72
N LYS A 273 -2.22 11.06 -9.60
CA LYS A 273 -1.48 9.93 -10.19
C LYS A 273 -0.15 9.69 -9.46
N ARG A 274 0.61 8.71 -9.93
CA ARG A 274 2.01 8.56 -9.52
C ARG A 274 2.88 9.65 -10.15
N SER A 275 3.40 10.53 -9.31
CA SER A 275 4.06 11.76 -9.73
C SER A 275 5.58 11.74 -9.50
N LYS A 276 6.31 12.42 -10.38
CA LYS A 276 7.74 12.79 -10.19
C LYS A 276 7.93 13.95 -9.22
N ASN A 277 6.84 14.69 -8.93
CA ASN A 277 6.83 15.83 -8.02
C ASN A 277 6.69 15.41 -6.55
N LEU A 278 6.53 14.11 -6.29
CA LEU A 278 6.48 13.48 -4.98
C LEU A 278 7.39 12.25 -4.98
N LEU A 279 8.44 12.27 -4.18
CA LEU A 279 9.45 11.23 -4.15
C LEU A 279 9.58 10.64 -2.75
N LYS A 280 9.63 9.32 -2.63
CA LYS A 280 9.91 8.62 -1.38
C LYS A 280 11.38 8.22 -1.32
N TYR A 281 12.04 8.64 -0.26
CA TYR A 281 13.39 8.26 0.10
C TYR A 281 13.32 7.29 1.29
N LYS A 282 13.70 6.03 1.06
CA LYS A 282 13.72 4.95 2.04
C LYS A 282 15.04 4.25 1.98
N GLU A 283 15.54 3.84 3.12
CA GLU A 283 16.65 2.92 3.20
C GLU A 283 16.14 1.48 3.06
N PHE A 284 16.76 0.73 2.17
CA PHE A 284 16.62 -0.72 2.10
C PHE A 284 17.92 -1.33 2.61
N GLN A 285 17.78 -2.36 3.43
CA GLN A 285 18.91 -3.17 3.87
C GLN A 285 19.04 -4.37 2.94
N ASP A 286 20.26 -4.69 2.56
CA ASP A 286 20.59 -5.92 1.87
C ASP A 286 21.45 -6.77 2.82
N ASP A 287 21.02 -8.00 3.06
CA ASP A 287 21.78 -8.98 3.85
C ASP A 287 21.75 -10.32 3.12
N GLU A 288 22.65 -11.20 3.51
CA GLU A 288 22.76 -12.56 2.98
C GLU A 288 22.19 -13.58 3.95
N PHE A 289 21.36 -14.48 3.41
CA PHE A 289 20.67 -15.51 4.18
C PHE A 289 20.76 -16.86 3.48
N GLU A 290 20.89 -17.94 4.26
CA GLU A 290 20.85 -19.30 3.77
C GLU A 290 19.45 -19.65 3.23
N ILE A 291 19.42 -20.27 2.05
CA ILE A 291 18.19 -20.79 1.44
C ILE A 291 17.88 -22.15 2.03
N VAL A 292 16.70 -22.29 2.65
CA VAL A 292 16.25 -23.54 3.29
C VAL A 292 15.28 -24.30 2.39
N ASP A 293 14.46 -23.58 1.60
CA ASP A 293 13.52 -24.19 0.68
C ASP A 293 13.17 -23.25 -0.47
N VAL A 294 12.61 -23.81 -1.54
CA VAL A 294 12.06 -23.10 -2.70
C VAL A 294 10.56 -23.35 -2.75
N ASN A 295 9.80 -22.27 -2.64
CA ASN A 295 8.34 -22.34 -2.58
C ASN A 295 7.73 -22.19 -3.97
N ILE A 296 6.86 -23.12 -4.33
CA ILE A 296 6.12 -23.09 -5.58
C ILE A 296 5.03 -22.03 -5.56
N GLY A 297 4.83 -21.34 -6.67
CA GLY A 297 3.73 -20.41 -6.84
C GLY A 297 2.36 -21.10 -6.92
N LYS A 298 1.29 -20.32 -6.76
CA LYS A 298 -0.09 -20.86 -6.81
C LYS A 298 -0.48 -21.50 -8.13
N ASN A 299 0.17 -21.11 -9.24
CA ASN A 299 -0.01 -21.72 -10.56
C ASN A 299 0.78 -23.04 -10.71
N GLN A 300 1.61 -23.41 -9.75
CA GLN A 300 2.46 -24.59 -9.73
C GLN A 300 3.47 -24.72 -10.91
N THR A 301 3.76 -23.62 -11.58
CA THR A 301 4.64 -23.63 -12.76
C THR A 301 5.98 -22.96 -12.50
N ILE A 302 6.07 -22.06 -11.53
CA ILE A 302 7.28 -21.31 -11.19
C ILE A 302 7.48 -21.23 -9.67
N ALA A 303 8.71 -20.96 -9.24
CA ALA A 303 8.99 -20.57 -7.86
C ALA A 303 8.47 -19.15 -7.60
N GLU A 304 7.78 -18.93 -6.47
CA GLU A 304 7.25 -17.61 -6.05
C GLU A 304 8.14 -16.94 -5.00
N SER A 305 8.72 -17.75 -4.11
CA SER A 305 9.57 -17.27 -3.03
C SER A 305 10.59 -18.31 -2.60
N LEU A 306 11.60 -17.86 -1.87
CA LEU A 306 12.54 -18.73 -1.14
C LEU A 306 12.23 -18.66 0.35
N THR A 307 12.25 -19.81 1.02
CA THR A 307 12.33 -19.83 2.50
C THR A 307 13.80 -19.64 2.88
N ILE A 308 14.09 -18.59 3.63
CA ILE A 308 15.42 -18.25 4.10
C ILE A 308 15.53 -18.34 5.63
N LYS A 309 16.70 -18.70 6.11
CA LYS A 309 17.02 -18.76 7.54
C LYS A 309 17.60 -17.42 8.00
N LEU A 310 16.95 -16.79 8.97
CA LEU A 310 17.39 -15.52 9.55
C LEU A 310 18.47 -15.72 10.62
N LYS A 311 19.17 -14.63 10.98
CA LYS A 311 20.21 -14.62 12.03
C LYS A 311 19.69 -15.02 13.43
N ASN A 312 18.38 -14.97 13.66
CA ASN A 312 17.70 -15.40 14.89
C ASN A 312 17.11 -16.82 14.78
N ASP A 313 17.56 -17.63 13.83
CA ASP A 313 17.13 -18.98 13.50
C ASP A 313 15.65 -19.12 13.03
N LYS A 314 14.92 -18.01 12.88
CA LYS A 314 13.58 -18.03 12.31
C LYS A 314 13.62 -18.20 10.80
N LEU A 315 12.55 -18.77 10.25
CA LEU A 315 12.37 -18.89 8.81
C LEU A 315 11.48 -17.76 8.30
N CYS A 316 11.83 -17.21 7.13
CA CYS A 316 11.09 -16.13 6.49
C CYS A 316 11.02 -16.40 4.98
N ASN A 317 9.87 -16.10 4.36
CA ASN A 317 9.73 -16.23 2.91
C ASN A 317 10.09 -14.91 2.24
N ALA A 318 11.08 -14.95 1.34
CA ALA A 318 11.50 -13.82 0.51
C ALA A 318 11.00 -14.01 -0.93
N THR A 319 10.29 -13.01 -1.46
CA THR A 319 9.72 -13.05 -2.81
C THR A 319 10.80 -13.05 -3.87
N LEU A 320 10.64 -13.88 -4.90
CA LEU A 320 11.46 -13.83 -6.11
C LEU A 320 10.94 -12.73 -7.04
N ALA A 321 11.80 -11.77 -7.37
CA ALA A 321 11.53 -10.70 -8.34
C ALA A 321 12.36 -10.90 -9.62
N PHE A 322 12.50 -12.16 -10.05
CA PHE A 322 13.17 -12.54 -11.29
C PHE A 322 12.16 -12.76 -12.42
N PRO A 323 12.60 -12.76 -13.68
CA PRO A 323 11.77 -13.18 -14.82
C PRO A 323 11.23 -14.61 -14.60
N ASP A 324 10.03 -14.89 -15.12
CA ASP A 324 9.34 -16.18 -14.95
C ASP A 324 10.19 -17.36 -15.39
N GLU A 325 10.97 -17.19 -16.46
CA GLU A 325 11.90 -18.24 -16.97
C GLU A 325 12.96 -18.62 -15.92
N VAL A 326 13.50 -17.61 -15.20
CA VAL A 326 14.46 -17.83 -14.11
C VAL A 326 13.77 -18.50 -12.92
N CYS A 327 12.57 -18.04 -12.56
CA CYS A 327 11.78 -18.65 -11.49
C CYS A 327 11.42 -20.11 -11.78
N LYS A 328 11.17 -20.45 -13.06
CA LYS A 328 10.95 -21.83 -13.50
C LYS A 328 12.21 -22.68 -13.35
N GLN A 329 13.36 -22.18 -13.80
CA GLN A 329 14.65 -22.86 -13.63
C GLN A 329 14.99 -23.10 -12.16
N ILE A 330 14.69 -22.12 -11.27
CA ILE A 330 14.90 -22.27 -9.83
C ILE A 330 14.02 -23.40 -9.28
N LEU A 331 12.76 -23.50 -9.71
CA LEU A 331 11.85 -24.55 -9.27
C LEU A 331 12.30 -25.92 -9.76
N GLU A 332 12.63 -26.06 -11.04
CA GLU A 332 13.06 -27.32 -11.67
C GLU A 332 14.35 -27.86 -11.04
N ASN A 333 15.21 -27.01 -10.55
CA ASN A 333 16.51 -27.34 -9.98
C ASN A 333 16.63 -26.99 -8.49
N LYS A 334 15.54 -27.02 -7.74
CA LYS A 334 15.47 -26.49 -6.36
C LYS A 334 16.57 -27.02 -5.43
N GLU A 335 16.93 -28.31 -5.57
CA GLU A 335 17.97 -28.95 -4.77
C GLU A 335 19.35 -28.28 -4.94
N ASN A 336 19.59 -27.64 -6.10
CA ASN A 336 20.84 -26.92 -6.35
C ASN A 336 20.90 -25.54 -5.67
N TYR A 337 19.78 -25.05 -5.14
CA TYR A 337 19.68 -23.75 -4.48
C TYR A 337 19.61 -23.86 -2.96
N ILE A 338 19.12 -24.98 -2.42
CA ILE A 338 19.08 -25.24 -0.97
C ILE A 338 20.50 -25.28 -0.40
N GLY A 339 20.72 -24.59 0.71
CA GLY A 339 22.04 -24.43 1.36
C GLY A 339 22.92 -23.34 0.74
N LYS A 340 22.52 -22.73 -0.38
CA LYS A 340 23.19 -21.57 -0.95
C LYS A 340 22.73 -20.28 -0.26
N THR A 341 23.46 -19.20 -0.54
CA THR A 341 23.19 -17.86 0.01
C THR A 341 22.35 -17.04 -0.95
N ALA A 342 21.28 -16.42 -0.45
CA ALA A 342 20.49 -15.40 -1.15
C ALA A 342 20.78 -14.03 -0.61
N THR A 343 21.10 -13.06 -1.47
CA THR A 343 21.11 -11.64 -1.14
C THR A 343 19.67 -11.14 -1.15
N VAL A 344 19.16 -10.73 0.02
CA VAL A 344 17.77 -10.31 0.20
C VAL A 344 17.72 -8.85 0.61
N CYS A 345 16.98 -8.07 -0.17
CA CYS A 345 16.65 -6.68 0.13
C CYS A 345 15.36 -6.64 0.96
N TYR A 346 15.39 -5.93 2.09
CA TYR A 346 14.24 -5.84 2.99
C TYR A 346 14.14 -4.45 3.64
N PHE A 347 12.98 -4.20 4.26
CA PHE A 347 12.67 -2.93 4.91
C PHE A 347 12.53 -3.11 6.42
N GLY A 348 13.65 -3.31 7.13
CA GLY A 348 13.64 -3.50 8.57
C GLY A 348 13.06 -4.86 9.02
N ILE A 349 12.85 -5.00 10.32
CA ILE A 349 12.44 -6.23 10.98
C ILE A 349 11.13 -5.99 11.73
N THR A 350 10.21 -6.96 11.73
CA THR A 350 8.97 -6.92 12.49
C THR A 350 9.24 -7.19 13.97
N ASN A 351 8.27 -6.87 14.86
CA ASN A 351 8.33 -7.21 16.30
C ASN A 351 8.50 -8.72 16.54
N ASP A 352 8.01 -9.55 15.60
CA ASP A 352 8.20 -11.00 15.63
C ASP A 352 9.60 -11.43 15.14
N GLY A 353 10.48 -10.50 14.77
CA GLY A 353 11.83 -10.76 14.31
C GLY A 353 11.90 -11.31 12.87
N LEU A 354 10.88 -11.08 12.03
CA LEU A 354 10.85 -11.43 10.60
C LEU A 354 11.18 -10.22 9.74
N LEU A 355 11.71 -10.45 8.53
CA LEU A 355 11.98 -9.36 7.58
C LEU A 355 10.68 -8.73 7.04
N ARG A 356 10.66 -7.41 6.90
CA ARG A 356 9.55 -6.68 6.27
C ARG A 356 9.80 -6.57 4.77
N PHE A 357 8.84 -7.05 3.97
CA PHE A 357 8.87 -7.02 2.49
C PHE A 357 10.17 -7.56 1.87
N PRO A 358 10.63 -8.77 2.27
CA PRO A 358 11.87 -9.32 1.76
C PRO A 358 11.74 -9.71 0.27
N VAL A 359 12.73 -9.30 -0.52
CA VAL A 359 12.83 -9.58 -1.96
C VAL A 359 14.24 -10.07 -2.29
N VAL A 360 14.33 -11.21 -2.94
CA VAL A 360 15.60 -11.79 -3.39
C VAL A 360 16.16 -10.96 -4.54
N LYS A 361 17.41 -10.52 -4.43
CA LYS A 361 18.14 -9.76 -5.44
C LYS A 361 19.14 -10.57 -6.23
N ALA A 362 19.76 -11.53 -5.56
CA ALA A 362 20.73 -12.45 -6.17
C ALA A 362 20.77 -13.75 -5.38
N ILE A 363 21.23 -14.81 -6.03
CA ILE A 363 21.50 -16.09 -5.39
C ILE A 363 22.95 -16.44 -5.69
N ASP A 364 23.66 -16.91 -4.66
CA ASP A 364 25.06 -17.37 -4.72
C ASP A 364 26.00 -16.29 -5.34
N ARG A 365 25.85 -15.05 -4.85
CA ARG A 365 26.72 -13.95 -5.25
C ARG A 365 28.12 -14.26 -4.73
N GLN A 366 29.05 -14.66 -5.61
CA GLN A 366 30.45 -14.68 -5.24
C GLN A 366 30.84 -13.26 -4.82
N SER A 367 31.31 -13.11 -3.60
CA SER A 367 31.87 -11.84 -3.12
C SER A 367 33.03 -11.47 -4.04
N TYR A 368 32.84 -10.43 -4.84
CA TYR A 368 33.98 -9.76 -5.43
C TYR A 368 34.63 -8.96 -4.30
N GLU A 369 35.68 -9.51 -3.67
CA GLU A 369 36.65 -8.73 -2.93
C GLU A 369 37.48 -7.86 -3.87
#